data_621718faf0f64da4e070b8fc6a8f3614
#
_entry.id   621718faf0f64da4e070b8fc6a8f3614
#
_cell.length_a   1.000
_cell.length_b   1.000
_cell.length_c   1.000
_cell.angle_alpha   90.00
_cell.angle_beta   90.00
_cell.angle_gamma   90.00
#
_symmetry.space_group_name_H-M   'P 1'
#
loop_
_entity.id
_entity.type
_entity.pdbx_description
1 polymer ?
#
loop_
_entity_poly.entity_id
_entity_poly.type
_entity_poly.pdbx_seq_one_letter_code
_entity_poly.pdbx_strand_id
1 'polypeptide(L)'
;RDPLWSRGLGDVYKRQVNNKLSNALMQKLEKEGIPTHYVQEVNDRDTFVKKVEIVPLEVIVRNVAAGHFSLRMGVPEGKVFKTPILEYSYKNDDLHDPFINHYYALALDLATQEELDTIAKYAFKVNEVLKKIMLDANIRLVDFKLEFGRLSDGTIILADEISPDTCRFWDATTGAHLDLSLIH
;
A
#
# COMPACT_ATOMS: atom_id res chain seq x y z
N ARG A 1 9.23 -21.12 -25.21
CA ARG A 1 9.08 -21.77 -23.88
C ARG A 1 10.20 -21.21 -23.03
N ASP A 2 9.91 -20.26 -22.14
CA ASP A 2 10.89 -19.77 -21.17
C ASP A 2 11.26 -20.89 -20.21
N PRO A 3 12.56 -21.10 -19.95
CA PRO A 3 13.00 -22.15 -19.03
C PRO A 3 12.47 -21.89 -17.63
N LEU A 4 12.00 -22.95 -16.95
CA LEU A 4 11.45 -22.87 -15.57
C LEU A 4 12.38 -22.19 -14.54
N TRP A 5 13.71 -22.19 -14.79
CA TRP A 5 14.67 -21.50 -13.94
C TRP A 5 14.66 -19.97 -14.09
N SER A 6 14.25 -19.41 -15.23
CA SER A 6 14.15 -17.95 -15.40
C SER A 6 13.02 -17.35 -14.60
N ARG A 7 11.91 -18.07 -14.42
CA ARG A 7 10.80 -17.64 -13.55
C ARG A 7 11.23 -17.56 -12.08
N GLY A 8 11.99 -18.54 -11.59
CA GLY A 8 12.48 -18.54 -10.21
C GLY A 8 13.45 -17.38 -9.90
N LEU A 9 14.28 -16.97 -10.85
CA LEU A 9 15.18 -15.82 -10.68
C LEU A 9 14.42 -14.50 -10.67
N GLY A 10 13.39 -14.36 -11.52
CA GLY A 10 12.51 -13.18 -11.52
C GLY A 10 11.80 -12.98 -10.18
N ASP A 11 11.26 -14.05 -9.62
CA ASP A 11 10.57 -14.01 -8.32
C ASP A 11 11.53 -13.65 -7.17
N VAL A 12 12.76 -14.18 -7.19
CA VAL A 12 13.79 -13.84 -6.19
C VAL A 12 14.14 -12.37 -6.25
N TYR A 13 14.40 -11.84 -7.45
CA TYR A 13 14.73 -10.43 -7.65
C TYR A 13 13.58 -9.50 -7.25
N LYS A 14 12.35 -9.84 -7.63
CA LYS A 14 11.15 -9.10 -7.25
C LYS A 14 11.02 -8.99 -5.73
N ARG A 15 11.19 -10.10 -5.00
CA ARG A 15 11.15 -10.10 -3.52
C ARG A 15 12.23 -9.22 -2.91
N GLN A 16 13.45 -9.24 -3.47
CA GLN A 16 14.53 -8.38 -3.00
C GLN A 16 14.21 -6.90 -3.20
N VAL A 17 13.69 -6.51 -4.36
CA VAL A 17 13.29 -5.13 -4.65
C VAL A 17 12.16 -4.69 -3.71
N ASN A 18 11.12 -5.51 -3.56
CA ASN A 18 10.00 -5.22 -2.66
C ASN A 18 10.47 -5.03 -1.23
N ASN A 19 11.30 -5.94 -0.70
CA ASN A 19 11.82 -5.86 0.66
C ASN A 19 12.65 -4.59 0.89
N LYS A 20 13.59 -4.30 0.00
CA LYS A 20 14.46 -3.12 0.12
C LYS A 20 13.69 -1.81 0.02
N LEU A 21 12.76 -1.72 -0.94
CA LEU A 21 11.94 -0.52 -1.11
C LEU A 21 11.04 -0.31 0.11
N SER A 22 10.35 -1.36 0.56
CA SER A 22 9.49 -1.29 1.74
C SER A 22 10.27 -0.85 2.97
N ASN A 23 11.43 -1.45 3.25
CA ASN A 23 12.28 -1.08 4.38
C ASN A 23 12.73 0.39 4.31
N ALA A 24 13.12 0.87 3.14
CA ALA A 24 13.55 2.26 2.96
C ALA A 24 12.38 3.24 3.16
N LEU A 25 11.19 2.90 2.67
CA LEU A 25 10.00 3.73 2.82
C LEU A 25 9.50 3.74 4.27
N MET A 26 9.45 2.57 4.94
CA MET A 26 9.05 2.48 6.35
C MET A 26 9.93 3.35 7.25
N GLN A 27 11.25 3.31 7.07
CA GLN A 27 12.18 4.14 7.82
C GLN A 27 11.99 5.65 7.55
N LYS A 28 11.64 6.04 6.33
CA LYS A 28 11.32 7.43 6.00
C LYS A 28 10.02 7.87 6.67
N LEU A 29 9.00 7.01 6.66
CA LEU A 29 7.71 7.26 7.29
C LEU A 29 7.84 7.40 8.81
N GLU A 30 8.69 6.59 9.46
CA GLU A 30 8.97 6.75 10.90
C GLU A 30 9.59 8.10 11.23
N LYS A 31 10.49 8.61 10.40
CA LYS A 31 11.07 9.96 10.56
C LYS A 31 10.03 11.07 10.44
N GLU A 32 8.98 10.82 9.70
CA GLU A 32 7.83 11.73 9.55
C GLU A 32 6.76 11.52 10.65
N GLY A 33 7.04 10.64 11.62
CA GLY A 33 6.17 10.40 12.77
C GLY A 33 4.99 9.46 12.49
N ILE A 34 5.12 8.57 11.51
CA ILE A 34 4.16 7.48 11.25
C ILE A 34 4.76 6.21 11.86
N PRO A 35 4.16 5.64 12.91
CA PRO A 35 4.69 4.42 13.51
C PRO A 35 4.52 3.24 12.55
N THR A 36 5.57 2.43 12.40
CA THR A 36 5.56 1.24 11.56
C THR A 36 5.95 0.00 12.33
N HIS A 37 5.72 -1.17 11.73
CA HIS A 37 6.15 -2.44 12.28
C HIS A 37 7.64 -2.74 12.02
N TYR A 38 8.31 -1.95 11.19
CA TYR A 38 9.71 -2.15 10.84
C TYR A 38 10.60 -2.10 12.09
N VAL A 39 11.57 -3.02 12.18
CA VAL A 39 12.61 -3.01 13.21
C VAL A 39 13.98 -2.96 12.55
N GLN A 40 14.31 -3.95 11.72
CA GLN A 40 15.57 -3.97 11.00
C GLN A 40 15.53 -4.91 9.78
N GLU A 41 16.31 -4.59 8.77
CA GLU A 41 16.59 -5.49 7.65
C GLU A 41 17.52 -6.61 8.13
N VAL A 42 17.14 -7.86 7.88
CA VAL A 42 17.95 -9.05 8.21
C VAL A 42 18.84 -9.42 7.04
N ASN A 43 18.28 -9.42 5.83
CA ASN A 43 18.98 -9.66 4.57
C ASN A 43 18.16 -9.08 3.42
N ASP A 44 18.57 -9.34 2.18
CA ASP A 44 17.91 -8.80 0.98
C ASP A 44 16.42 -9.15 0.86
N ARG A 45 15.92 -10.17 1.55
CA ARG A 45 14.54 -10.69 1.43
C ARG A 45 13.76 -10.71 2.74
N ASP A 46 14.46 -10.61 3.86
CA ASP A 46 13.85 -10.78 5.18
C ASP A 46 14.04 -9.52 6.03
N THR A 47 12.97 -9.13 6.68
CA THR A 47 12.91 -7.99 7.61
C THR A 47 12.36 -8.45 8.95
N PHE A 48 13.03 -8.07 10.02
CA PHE A 48 12.51 -8.26 11.36
C PHE A 48 11.51 -7.14 11.67
N VAL A 49 10.31 -7.51 12.08
CA VAL A 49 9.20 -6.59 12.33
C VAL A 49 8.58 -6.81 13.70
N LYS A 50 7.92 -5.79 14.22
CA LYS A 50 7.07 -5.91 15.41
C LYS A 50 5.89 -6.83 15.10
N LYS A 51 5.59 -7.75 16.02
CA LYS A 51 4.38 -8.57 15.92
C LYS A 51 3.16 -7.71 16.15
N VAL A 52 2.19 -7.78 15.23
CA VAL A 52 0.92 -7.07 15.32
C VAL A 52 -0.23 -8.04 15.07
N GLU A 53 -1.41 -7.69 15.54
CA GLU A 53 -2.68 -8.25 15.07
C GLU A 53 -3.18 -7.37 13.92
N ILE A 54 -3.26 -7.92 12.73
CA ILE A 54 -3.70 -7.17 11.54
C ILE A 54 -5.17 -6.73 11.72
N VAL A 55 -5.42 -5.45 11.51
CA VAL A 55 -6.79 -4.93 11.34
C VAL A 55 -7.29 -5.50 10.01
N PRO A 56 -8.44 -6.20 9.98
CA PRO A 56 -8.86 -6.93 8.78
C PRO A 56 -9.43 -5.99 7.70
N LEU A 57 -8.67 -4.96 7.36
CA LEU A 57 -8.98 -3.94 6.36
C LEU A 57 -7.79 -3.73 5.42
N GLU A 58 -8.05 -3.75 4.13
CA GLU A 58 -7.18 -3.10 3.16
C GLU A 58 -7.56 -1.63 3.07
N VAL A 59 -6.58 -0.75 3.16
CA VAL A 59 -6.75 0.70 3.16
C VAL A 59 -6.14 1.25 1.87
N ILE A 60 -6.98 1.76 0.97
CA ILE A 60 -6.55 2.16 -0.36
C ILE A 60 -6.66 3.68 -0.49
N VAL A 61 -5.56 4.33 -0.86
CA VAL A 61 -5.53 5.77 -1.16
C VAL A 61 -5.31 5.96 -2.64
N ARG A 62 -6.18 6.78 -3.28
CA ARG A 62 -6.09 7.05 -4.72
C ARG A 62 -5.92 8.54 -5.00
N ASN A 63 -4.89 8.86 -5.78
CA ASN A 63 -4.60 10.21 -6.29
C ASN A 63 -5.08 10.39 -7.72
N VAL A 64 -5.15 9.29 -8.49
CA VAL A 64 -5.49 9.25 -9.91
C VAL A 64 -6.44 8.09 -10.16
N ALA A 65 -7.40 8.26 -11.04
CA ALA A 65 -8.28 7.18 -11.48
C ALA A 65 -7.49 6.18 -12.32
N ALA A 66 -7.52 4.90 -11.93
CA ALA A 66 -6.84 3.83 -12.66
C ALA A 66 -7.48 2.47 -12.40
N GLY A 67 -7.29 1.55 -13.33
CA GLY A 67 -7.69 0.14 -13.21
C GLY A 67 -9.17 -0.04 -12.86
N HIS A 68 -9.47 -0.97 -11.97
CA HIS A 68 -10.84 -1.31 -11.59
C HIS A 68 -11.65 -0.12 -11.04
N PHE A 69 -11.01 0.88 -10.44
CA PHE A 69 -11.70 2.09 -10.00
C PHE A 69 -12.33 2.83 -11.19
N SER A 70 -11.56 3.04 -12.26
CA SER A 70 -12.04 3.72 -13.47
C SER A 70 -13.23 3.00 -14.08
N LEU A 71 -13.19 1.67 -14.15
CA LEU A 71 -14.28 0.85 -14.67
C LEU A 71 -15.53 0.92 -13.78
N ARG A 72 -15.35 0.73 -12.48
CA ARG A 72 -16.45 0.71 -11.50
C ARG A 72 -17.18 2.04 -11.40
N MET A 73 -16.44 3.15 -11.48
CA MET A 73 -16.98 4.50 -11.30
C MET A 73 -17.31 5.21 -12.62
N GLY A 74 -16.99 4.59 -13.76
CA GLY A 74 -17.20 5.23 -15.08
C GLY A 74 -16.34 6.50 -15.27
N VAL A 75 -15.17 6.55 -14.61
CA VAL A 75 -14.27 7.71 -14.65
C VAL A 75 -13.11 7.40 -15.60
N PRO A 76 -12.76 8.30 -16.52
CA PRO A 76 -11.62 8.10 -17.41
C PRO A 76 -10.33 7.84 -16.64
N GLU A 77 -9.55 6.84 -17.07
CA GLU A 77 -8.23 6.58 -16.53
C GLU A 77 -7.32 7.79 -16.71
N GLY A 78 -6.48 8.07 -15.72
CA GLY A 78 -5.60 9.23 -15.72
C GLY A 78 -6.22 10.50 -15.13
N LYS A 79 -7.52 10.51 -14.78
CA LYS A 79 -8.12 11.67 -14.11
C LYS A 79 -7.50 11.85 -12.73
N VAL A 80 -6.82 12.98 -12.53
CA VAL A 80 -6.24 13.38 -11.23
C VAL A 80 -7.34 13.90 -10.32
N PHE A 81 -7.40 13.42 -9.09
CA PHE A 81 -8.36 13.88 -8.10
C PHE A 81 -7.86 15.16 -7.41
N LYS A 82 -8.77 16.09 -7.16
CA LYS A 82 -8.48 17.31 -6.38
C LYS A 82 -8.17 16.97 -4.92
N THR A 83 -8.85 15.96 -4.41
CA THR A 83 -8.69 15.42 -3.05
C THR A 83 -8.46 13.92 -3.18
N PRO A 84 -7.48 13.34 -2.50
CA PRO A 84 -7.28 11.89 -2.51
C PRO A 84 -8.54 11.15 -2.04
N ILE A 85 -8.81 10.01 -2.65
CA ILE A 85 -9.89 9.12 -2.23
C ILE A 85 -9.33 8.12 -1.22
N LEU A 86 -10.06 7.87 -0.14
CA LEU A 86 -9.81 6.79 0.80
C LEU A 86 -10.90 5.73 0.66
N GLU A 87 -10.50 4.49 0.43
CA GLU A 87 -11.39 3.33 0.34
C GLU A 87 -10.94 2.26 1.31
N TYR A 88 -11.88 1.43 1.74
CA TYR A 88 -11.64 0.23 2.53
C TYR A 88 -12.12 -1.00 1.78
N SER A 89 -11.37 -2.11 1.88
CA SER A 89 -11.86 -3.45 1.58
C SER A 89 -11.79 -4.30 2.84
N TYR A 90 -12.77 -5.15 3.04
CA TYR A 90 -12.72 -6.17 4.09
C TYR A 90 -11.73 -7.26 3.65
N LYS A 91 -10.61 -7.38 4.37
CA LYS A 91 -9.57 -8.38 4.10
C LYS A 91 -10.08 -9.77 4.43
N ASN A 92 -10.61 -10.44 3.42
CA ASN A 92 -11.16 -11.78 3.52
C ASN A 92 -11.07 -12.48 2.16
N ASP A 93 -10.09 -13.37 2.00
CA ASP A 93 -9.80 -14.06 0.76
C ASP A 93 -11.00 -14.87 0.23
N ASP A 94 -11.79 -15.48 1.12
CA ASP A 94 -12.97 -16.26 0.75
C ASP A 94 -14.08 -15.39 0.13
N LEU A 95 -14.09 -14.11 0.46
CA LEU A 95 -15.04 -13.11 -0.04
C LEU A 95 -14.47 -12.24 -1.15
N HIS A 96 -13.22 -12.46 -1.57
CA HIS A 96 -12.52 -11.66 -2.56
C HIS A 96 -12.41 -10.17 -2.18
N ASP A 97 -12.10 -9.89 -0.93
CA ASP A 97 -11.83 -8.56 -0.36
C ASP A 97 -12.85 -7.48 -0.77
N PRO A 98 -14.14 -7.65 -0.41
CA PRO A 98 -15.20 -6.75 -0.87
C PRO A 98 -14.97 -5.32 -0.39
N PHE A 99 -15.26 -4.35 -1.25
CA PHE A 99 -15.25 -2.94 -0.85
C PHE A 99 -16.32 -2.66 0.19
N ILE A 100 -15.94 -1.96 1.25
CA ILE A 100 -16.83 -1.54 2.34
C ILE A 100 -16.59 -0.06 2.65
N ASN A 101 -17.49 0.53 3.39
CA ASN A 101 -17.27 1.84 3.98
C ASN A 101 -17.03 1.71 5.50
N HIS A 102 -16.72 2.81 6.17
CA HIS A 102 -16.41 2.80 7.61
C HIS A 102 -17.58 2.32 8.48
N TYR A 103 -18.84 2.52 8.06
CA TYR A 103 -19.99 2.02 8.81
C TYR A 103 -20.09 0.49 8.78
N TYR A 104 -19.71 -0.14 7.66
CA TYR A 104 -19.57 -1.60 7.61
C TYR A 104 -18.47 -2.09 8.54
N ALA A 105 -17.32 -1.40 8.57
CA ALA A 105 -16.21 -1.78 9.43
C ALA A 105 -16.61 -1.75 10.92
N LEU A 106 -17.39 -0.73 11.32
CA LEU A 106 -17.94 -0.62 12.67
C LEU A 106 -19.01 -1.71 12.95
N ALA A 107 -19.95 -1.89 12.05
CA ALA A 107 -21.06 -2.83 12.24
C ALA A 107 -20.63 -4.30 12.27
N LEU A 108 -19.49 -4.61 11.64
CA LEU A 108 -18.90 -5.93 11.61
C LEU A 108 -17.79 -6.12 12.65
N ASP A 109 -17.59 -5.15 13.56
CA ASP A 109 -16.57 -5.16 14.61
C ASP A 109 -15.14 -5.37 14.08
N LEU A 110 -14.85 -4.91 12.85
CA LEU A 110 -13.52 -5.02 12.23
C LEU A 110 -12.53 -4.02 12.82
N ALA A 111 -13.04 -2.83 13.16
CA ALA A 111 -12.27 -1.76 13.80
C ALA A 111 -13.20 -0.82 14.59
N THR A 112 -12.66 -0.15 15.59
CA THR A 112 -13.37 0.92 16.32
C THR A 112 -13.32 2.24 15.54
N GLN A 113 -14.16 3.21 15.91
CA GLN A 113 -14.12 4.55 15.30
C GLN A 113 -12.77 5.22 15.50
N GLU A 114 -12.17 5.11 16.67
CA GLU A 114 -10.86 5.68 16.99
C GLU A 114 -9.74 5.06 16.15
N GLU A 115 -9.81 3.75 15.92
CA GLU A 115 -8.87 3.07 15.03
C GLU A 115 -9.06 3.54 13.58
N LEU A 116 -10.27 3.63 13.07
CA LEU A 116 -10.56 4.11 11.72
C LEU A 116 -10.09 5.56 11.52
N ASP A 117 -10.30 6.43 12.50
CA ASP A 117 -9.82 7.83 12.46
C ASP A 117 -8.29 7.89 12.43
N THR A 118 -7.63 7.03 13.22
CA THR A 118 -6.16 6.92 13.26
C THR A 118 -5.63 6.38 11.94
N ILE A 119 -6.22 5.33 11.42
CA ILE A 119 -5.87 4.71 10.12
C ILE A 119 -6.02 5.74 8.99
N ALA A 120 -7.15 6.45 8.93
CA ALA A 120 -7.38 7.47 7.90
C ALA A 120 -6.33 8.59 7.98
N LYS A 121 -6.03 9.09 9.18
CA LYS A 121 -4.99 10.10 9.42
C LYS A 121 -3.63 9.64 8.93
N TYR A 122 -3.23 8.40 9.28
CA TYR A 122 -1.95 7.84 8.84
C TYR A 122 -1.92 7.61 7.33
N ALA A 123 -2.98 7.06 6.74
CA ALA A 123 -3.06 6.81 5.32
C ALA A 123 -2.88 8.09 4.48
N PHE A 124 -3.53 9.20 4.86
CA PHE A 124 -3.33 10.48 4.19
C PHE A 124 -1.93 11.05 4.42
N LYS A 125 -1.36 10.92 5.61
CA LYS A 125 0.00 11.36 5.88
C LYS A 125 1.03 10.53 5.10
N VAL A 126 0.86 9.21 5.02
CA VAL A 126 1.65 8.33 4.14
C VAL A 126 1.57 8.82 2.70
N ASN A 127 0.36 9.14 2.21
CA ASN A 127 0.17 9.64 0.85
C ASN A 127 0.98 10.91 0.58
N GLU A 128 0.96 11.89 1.47
CA GLU A 128 1.74 13.13 1.32
C GLU A 128 3.24 12.85 1.23
N VAL A 129 3.76 12.01 2.11
CA VAL A 129 5.19 11.65 2.16
C VAL A 129 5.59 10.87 0.90
N LEU A 130 4.83 9.83 0.55
CA LEU A 130 5.14 9.00 -0.62
C LEU A 130 5.05 9.78 -1.93
N LYS A 131 4.04 10.63 -2.10
CA LYS A 131 3.92 11.49 -3.29
C LYS A 131 5.17 12.35 -3.49
N LYS A 132 5.69 12.94 -2.42
CA LYS A 132 6.90 13.76 -2.48
C LYS A 132 8.12 12.93 -2.87
N ILE A 133 8.35 11.80 -2.18
CA ILE A 133 9.49 10.91 -2.45
C ILE A 133 9.46 10.41 -3.90
N MET A 134 8.30 9.97 -4.37
CA MET A 134 8.15 9.43 -5.72
C MET A 134 8.32 10.51 -6.79
N LEU A 135 7.78 11.71 -6.55
CA LEU A 135 7.92 12.81 -7.49
C LEU A 135 9.37 13.28 -7.64
N ASP A 136 10.15 13.26 -6.56
CA ASP A 136 11.60 13.55 -6.60
C ASP A 136 12.37 12.55 -7.50
N ALA A 137 11.80 11.36 -7.71
CA ALA A 137 12.31 10.33 -8.63
C ALA A 137 11.62 10.35 -10.02
N ASN A 138 10.87 11.39 -10.36
CA ASN A 138 10.05 11.48 -11.57
C ASN A 138 8.97 10.39 -11.67
N ILE A 139 8.47 9.92 -10.53
CA ILE A 139 7.41 8.91 -10.44
C ILE A 139 6.14 9.57 -9.89
N ARG A 140 5.01 9.33 -10.55
CA ARG A 140 3.68 9.68 -10.08
C ARG A 140 3.10 8.53 -9.29
N LEU A 141 2.79 8.75 -8.01
CA LEU A 141 2.04 7.82 -7.19
C LEU A 141 0.56 7.90 -7.56
N VAL A 142 0.05 6.87 -8.20
CA VAL A 142 -1.34 6.79 -8.70
C VAL A 142 -2.28 6.40 -7.58
N ASP A 143 -2.08 5.25 -7.02
CA ASP A 143 -2.76 4.72 -5.85
C ASP A 143 -1.86 3.71 -5.12
N PHE A 144 -2.25 3.36 -3.92
CA PHE A 144 -1.56 2.34 -3.13
C PHE A 144 -2.49 1.75 -2.08
N LYS A 145 -2.14 0.55 -1.64
CA LYS A 145 -2.80 -0.21 -0.58
C LYS A 145 -1.90 -0.27 0.65
N LEU A 146 -2.49 -0.08 1.82
CA LEU A 146 -1.84 -0.22 3.12
C LEU A 146 -2.61 -1.22 3.98
N GLU A 147 -1.89 -1.84 4.90
CA GLU A 147 -2.46 -2.60 6.00
C GLU A 147 -1.96 -2.03 7.33
N PHE A 148 -2.79 -2.08 8.34
CA PHE A 148 -2.47 -1.61 9.68
C PHE A 148 -2.63 -2.76 10.67
N GLY A 149 -1.88 -2.68 11.77
CA GLY A 149 -1.96 -3.66 12.83
C GLY A 149 -2.02 -3.02 14.20
N ARG A 150 -2.55 -3.80 15.15
CA ARG A 150 -2.60 -3.46 16.57
C ARG A 150 -1.41 -4.06 17.28
N LEU A 151 -0.68 -3.26 18.04
CA LEU A 151 0.25 -3.76 19.04
C LEU A 151 -0.52 -4.34 20.23
N SER A 152 0.19 -5.02 21.14
CA SER A 152 -0.41 -5.61 22.35
C SER A 152 -1.06 -4.61 23.31
N ASP A 153 -0.70 -3.34 23.20
CA ASP A 153 -1.29 -2.23 23.96
C ASP A 153 -2.45 -1.52 23.22
N GLY A 154 -2.84 -2.03 22.04
CA GLY A 154 -3.89 -1.45 21.21
C GLY A 154 -3.43 -0.34 20.26
N THR A 155 -2.16 0.04 20.29
CA THR A 155 -1.63 1.08 19.39
C THR A 155 -1.70 0.63 17.94
N ILE A 156 -2.29 1.46 17.08
CA ILE A 156 -2.32 1.24 15.62
C ILE A 156 -0.99 1.68 14.99
N ILE A 157 -0.41 0.79 14.22
CA ILE A 157 0.81 1.06 13.43
C ILE A 157 0.66 0.56 12.00
N LEU A 158 1.43 1.16 11.10
CA LEU A 158 1.51 0.70 9.71
C LEU A 158 2.24 -0.65 9.66
N ALA A 159 1.66 -1.60 8.97
CA ALA A 159 2.16 -2.97 8.82
C ALA A 159 2.26 -3.33 7.33
N ASP A 160 2.49 -4.62 7.06
CA ASP A 160 2.65 -5.18 5.72
C ASP A 160 3.77 -4.49 4.92
N GLU A 161 3.66 -4.36 3.61
CA GLU A 161 4.67 -3.76 2.75
C GLU A 161 4.15 -2.51 2.01
N ILE A 162 5.09 -1.64 1.63
CA ILE A 162 4.89 -0.60 0.62
C ILE A 162 5.87 -0.90 -0.51
N SER A 163 5.36 -1.44 -1.60
CA SER A 163 6.17 -1.97 -2.67
C SER A 163 5.49 -1.77 -4.03
N PRO A 164 6.15 -2.09 -5.14
CA PRO A 164 5.49 -2.11 -6.45
C PRO A 164 4.29 -3.07 -6.57
N ASP A 165 4.14 -4.02 -5.64
CA ASP A 165 2.97 -4.91 -5.61
C ASP A 165 1.76 -4.27 -4.91
N THR A 166 2.00 -3.31 -4.01
CA THR A 166 0.94 -2.61 -3.28
C THR A 166 0.72 -1.18 -3.77
N CYS A 167 1.57 -0.69 -4.67
CA CYS A 167 1.51 0.65 -5.23
C CYS A 167 1.41 0.61 -6.75
N ARG A 168 0.73 1.60 -7.32
CA ARG A 168 0.71 1.84 -8.75
C ARG A 168 1.50 3.11 -9.05
N PHE A 169 2.52 2.95 -9.89
CA PHE A 169 3.46 3.99 -10.26
C PHE A 169 3.39 4.28 -11.76
N TRP A 170 3.36 5.57 -12.12
CA TRP A 170 3.49 6.01 -13.49
C TRP A 170 4.67 6.96 -13.63
N ASP A 171 5.32 6.96 -14.78
CA ASP A 171 6.30 8.01 -15.12
C ASP A 171 5.62 9.39 -15.09
N ALA A 172 6.18 10.32 -14.33
CA ALA A 172 5.54 11.62 -14.12
C ALA A 172 5.56 12.51 -15.36
N THR A 173 6.48 12.27 -16.29
CA THR A 173 6.64 13.03 -17.53
C THR A 173 5.83 12.44 -18.67
N THR A 174 5.91 11.13 -18.88
CA THR A 174 5.30 10.45 -20.04
C THR A 174 3.94 9.85 -19.73
N GLY A 175 3.62 9.59 -18.47
CA GLY A 175 2.43 8.86 -18.04
C GLY A 175 2.53 7.35 -18.25
N ALA A 176 3.68 6.83 -18.66
CA ALA A 176 3.88 5.39 -18.83
C ALA A 176 3.73 4.66 -17.50
N HIS A 177 3.09 3.49 -17.52
CA HIS A 177 2.94 2.65 -16.35
C HIS A 177 4.29 2.01 -16.00
N LEU A 178 4.66 2.05 -14.71
CA LEU A 178 5.92 1.50 -14.18
C LEU A 178 5.67 0.25 -13.33
N ASP A 179 4.55 -0.43 -13.53
CA ASP A 179 4.18 -1.61 -12.76
C ASP A 179 5.11 -2.78 -13.11
N LEU A 180 5.54 -3.53 -12.10
CA LEU A 180 6.37 -4.74 -12.31
C LEU A 180 5.67 -5.83 -13.13
N SER A 181 4.36 -5.75 -13.30
CA SER A 181 3.58 -6.65 -14.17
C SER A 181 3.94 -6.54 -15.66
N LEU A 182 4.66 -5.51 -16.07
CA LEU A 182 5.10 -5.30 -17.45
C LEU A 182 6.48 -5.95 -17.77
N ILE A 183 7.12 -6.56 -16.76
CA ILE A 183 8.39 -7.28 -16.93
C ILE A 183 8.08 -8.77 -17.15
N HIS A 184 7.36 -9.09 -18.22
CA HIS A 184 7.13 -10.46 -18.70
C HIS A 184 7.62 -10.61 -20.12
#